data_8ebff0f6ff90e236c098cf5d56b7ab81
#
_entry.id   8ebff0f6ff90e236c098cf5d56b7ab81
#
_cell.length_a   1.000
_cell.length_b   1.000
_cell.length_c   1.000
_cell.angle_alpha   90.00
_cell.angle_beta   90.00
_cell.angle_gamma   90.00
#
_symmetry.space_group_name_H-M   'P 1'
#
loop_
_entity.id
_entity.type
_entity.pdbx_description
1 polymer ?
#
loop_
_entity_poly.entity_id
_entity_poly.type
_entity_poly.pdbx_seq_one_letter_code
_entity_poly.pdbx_strand_id
1 'polypeptide(L)'
;VEYRYFLESTPTPKDWQYLTAENSAEDLHAVREAFRSIYPGKWIATGISKGGQTAMLYRTFFPEDVDISVPYVAPLCYGVEDGRHEPFLKMVSTPEARKKIEDFQLEVLKRKPTLLPRFEKYCAGKKYKFRAPVEEIYDYSVLEYSFSIWQWGTPVDQIPAVTASDDELFKHLLAISEPSYFEEEGANTSFFVQAARELGYYGYDIRPFKKYLTIKTSKDYLKRLMLPEELGDMKFDK
;
A
#
# COMPACT_ATOMS: atom_id res chain seq x y z
N VAL A 1 19.80 -0.09 3.60
CA VAL A 1 19.83 1.38 3.56
C VAL A 1 18.43 1.87 3.92
N GLU A 2 18.32 2.83 4.85
CA GLU A 2 17.09 3.56 5.11
C GLU A 2 16.91 4.64 4.03
N TYR A 3 15.68 4.78 3.52
CA TYR A 3 15.42 5.78 2.48
C TYR A 3 15.18 7.16 3.11
N ARG A 4 15.50 8.23 2.32
CA ARG A 4 15.14 9.60 2.70
C ARG A 4 13.66 9.71 3.06
N TYR A 5 13.33 10.54 4.06
CA TYR A 5 11.99 10.78 4.62
C TYR A 5 11.37 9.59 5.37
N PHE A 6 12.15 8.53 5.64
CA PHE A 6 11.71 7.45 6.51
C PHE A 6 12.39 7.56 7.87
N LEU A 7 11.65 7.30 8.93
CA LEU A 7 12.14 7.30 10.31
C LEU A 7 13.10 8.48 10.60
N GLU A 8 14.32 8.17 11.03
CA GLU A 8 15.33 9.17 11.40
C GLU A 8 15.95 9.91 10.19
N SER A 9 15.80 9.35 8.98
CA SER A 9 16.22 10.00 7.73
C SER A 9 15.22 11.05 7.22
N THR A 10 14.26 11.47 8.06
CA THR A 10 13.34 12.55 7.73
C THR A 10 13.99 13.92 8.00
N PRO A 11 14.11 14.80 6.99
CA PRO A 11 14.74 16.10 7.16
C PRO A 11 13.89 17.06 7.99
N THR A 12 14.56 18.05 8.60
CA THR A 12 13.91 19.16 9.29
C THR A 12 14.45 20.49 8.75
N PRO A 13 13.64 21.37 8.12
CA PRO A 13 12.22 21.18 7.87
C PRO A 13 11.93 20.08 6.85
N LYS A 14 10.73 19.49 6.92
CA LYS A 14 10.26 18.48 5.96
C LYS A 14 9.81 19.19 4.67
N ASP A 15 10.62 19.09 3.63
CA ASP A 15 10.32 19.65 2.32
C ASP A 15 10.16 18.53 1.29
N TRP A 16 8.93 18.23 0.94
CA TRP A 16 8.56 17.11 0.08
C TRP A 16 9.10 17.21 -1.36
N GLN A 17 9.56 18.39 -1.83
CA GLN A 17 10.12 18.53 -3.18
C GLN A 17 11.32 17.63 -3.44
N TYR A 18 12.09 17.29 -2.39
CA TYR A 18 13.28 16.44 -2.50
C TYR A 18 12.98 14.94 -2.38
N LEU A 19 11.74 14.56 -2.14
CA LEU A 19 11.33 13.15 -2.13
C LEU A 19 10.99 12.70 -3.55
N THR A 20 12.00 12.50 -4.37
CA THR A 20 11.90 12.05 -5.77
C THR A 20 12.58 10.71 -5.96
N ALA A 21 12.25 10.02 -7.07
CA ALA A 21 12.90 8.78 -7.47
C ALA A 21 14.39 9.00 -7.80
N GLU A 22 14.71 10.09 -8.49
CA GLU A 22 16.07 10.46 -8.84
C GLU A 22 16.92 10.70 -7.59
N ASN A 23 16.48 11.57 -6.67
CA ASN A 23 17.18 11.81 -5.41
C ASN A 23 17.35 10.54 -4.57
N SER A 24 16.38 9.62 -4.62
CA SER A 24 16.49 8.33 -3.93
C SER A 24 17.55 7.44 -4.56
N ALA A 25 17.75 7.52 -5.87
CA ALA A 25 18.84 6.84 -6.57
C ALA A 25 20.21 7.50 -6.30
N GLU A 26 20.26 8.83 -6.23
CA GLU A 26 21.48 9.58 -5.87
C GLU A 26 21.96 9.25 -4.45
N ASP A 27 21.06 9.05 -3.48
CA ASP A 27 21.44 8.59 -2.15
C ASP A 27 22.14 7.23 -2.20
N LEU A 28 21.63 6.31 -2.99
CA LEU A 28 22.26 4.99 -3.15
C LEU A 28 23.62 5.09 -3.85
N HIS A 29 23.74 5.97 -4.86
CA HIS A 29 25.00 6.28 -5.51
C HIS A 29 26.01 6.81 -4.51
N ALA A 30 25.64 7.80 -3.69
CA ALA A 30 26.50 8.36 -2.67
C ALA A 30 26.96 7.30 -1.65
N VAL A 31 26.06 6.40 -1.22
CA VAL A 31 26.42 5.28 -0.34
C VAL A 31 27.45 4.36 -1.03
N ARG A 32 27.19 4.00 -2.28
CA ARG A 32 28.12 3.15 -3.07
C ARG A 32 29.49 3.83 -3.19
N GLU A 33 29.55 5.10 -3.53
CA GLU A 33 30.82 5.83 -3.65
C GLU A 33 31.60 5.92 -2.34
N ALA A 34 30.91 6.12 -1.22
CA ALA A 34 31.54 6.14 0.10
C ALA A 34 32.18 4.80 0.51
N PHE A 35 31.61 3.68 0.05
CA PHE A 35 32.05 2.35 0.46
C PHE A 35 32.88 1.59 -0.58
N ARG A 36 32.96 2.04 -1.83
CA ARG A 36 33.61 1.29 -2.92
C ARG A 36 35.10 0.99 -2.67
N SER A 37 35.79 1.84 -1.93
CA SER A 37 37.21 1.60 -1.58
C SER A 37 37.39 0.54 -0.49
N ILE A 38 36.36 0.35 0.33
CA ILE A 38 36.31 -0.64 1.42
C ILE A 38 35.85 -2.00 0.86
N TYR A 39 34.89 -1.97 -0.07
CA TYR A 39 34.33 -3.15 -0.71
C TYR A 39 34.57 -3.12 -2.23
N PRO A 40 35.78 -3.51 -2.69
CA PRO A 40 36.17 -3.39 -4.10
C PRO A 40 35.58 -4.51 -5.00
N GLY A 41 34.85 -5.45 -4.41
CA GLY A 41 34.23 -6.55 -5.15
C GLY A 41 32.97 -6.16 -5.92
N LYS A 42 32.20 -7.16 -6.36
CA LYS A 42 30.94 -6.95 -7.06
C LYS A 42 29.86 -6.40 -6.14
N TRP A 43 29.05 -5.48 -6.67
CA TRP A 43 27.93 -4.88 -5.99
C TRP A 43 26.61 -5.42 -6.50
N ILE A 44 25.72 -5.73 -5.58
CA ILE A 44 24.36 -6.22 -5.87
C ILE A 44 23.35 -5.27 -5.26
N ALA A 45 22.45 -4.70 -6.07
CA ALA A 45 21.30 -3.98 -5.59
C ALA A 45 20.10 -4.94 -5.48
N THR A 46 19.47 -4.98 -4.31
CA THR A 46 18.29 -5.79 -4.08
C THR A 46 17.27 -5.04 -3.23
N GLY A 47 16.01 -5.38 -3.38
CA GLY A 47 14.92 -4.83 -2.59
C GLY A 47 13.61 -5.53 -2.87
N ILE A 48 12.66 -5.39 -1.96
CA ILE A 48 11.33 -6.00 -2.01
C ILE A 48 10.29 -4.89 -2.17
N SER A 49 9.27 -5.10 -3.02
CA SER A 49 8.16 -4.17 -3.24
C SER A 49 8.68 -2.77 -3.62
N LYS A 50 8.40 -1.72 -2.85
CA LYS A 50 8.98 -0.38 -3.03
C LYS A 50 10.50 -0.41 -3.10
N GLY A 51 11.16 -1.25 -2.29
CA GLY A 51 12.61 -1.45 -2.36
C GLY A 51 13.07 -2.04 -3.70
N GLY A 52 12.28 -2.93 -4.28
CA GLY A 52 12.51 -3.45 -5.62
C GLY A 52 12.33 -2.37 -6.71
N GLN A 53 11.33 -1.50 -6.61
CA GLN A 53 11.20 -0.32 -7.49
C GLN A 53 12.45 0.57 -7.38
N THR A 54 12.91 0.85 -6.16
CA THR A 54 14.11 1.67 -5.95
C THR A 54 15.36 1.02 -6.54
N ALA A 55 15.50 -0.31 -6.44
CA ALA A 55 16.62 -1.03 -7.07
C ALA A 55 16.60 -0.93 -8.61
N MET A 56 15.40 -0.95 -9.23
CA MET A 56 15.26 -0.73 -10.68
C MET A 56 15.60 0.71 -11.06
N LEU A 57 15.07 1.69 -10.32
CA LEU A 57 15.36 3.11 -10.55
C LEU A 57 16.86 3.40 -10.38
N TYR A 58 17.48 2.89 -9.33
CA TYR A 58 18.91 3.01 -9.11
C TYR A 58 19.71 2.49 -10.30
N ARG A 59 19.36 1.29 -10.81
CA ARG A 59 20.00 0.74 -12.01
C ARG A 59 19.80 1.60 -13.25
N THR A 60 18.64 2.27 -13.36
CA THR A 60 18.32 3.14 -14.49
C THR A 60 19.12 4.43 -14.47
N PHE A 61 19.22 5.09 -13.31
CA PHE A 61 19.97 6.35 -13.17
C PHE A 61 21.48 6.13 -13.11
N PHE A 62 21.93 5.05 -12.48
CA PHE A 62 23.34 4.72 -12.27
C PHE A 62 23.67 3.30 -12.76
N PRO A 63 23.69 3.07 -14.08
CA PRO A 63 23.81 1.73 -14.63
C PRO A 63 25.13 1.02 -14.31
N GLU A 64 26.21 1.79 -14.06
CA GLU A 64 27.55 1.25 -13.79
C GLU A 64 27.83 1.01 -12.30
N ASP A 65 26.92 1.41 -11.40
CA ASP A 65 27.17 1.34 -9.96
C ASP A 65 27.07 -0.07 -9.40
N VAL A 66 26.27 -0.92 -10.02
CA VAL A 66 26.03 -2.28 -9.55
C VAL A 66 26.20 -3.29 -10.68
N ASP A 67 26.78 -4.43 -10.37
CA ASP A 67 26.93 -5.55 -11.33
C ASP A 67 25.60 -6.26 -11.56
N ILE A 68 24.79 -6.42 -10.50
CA ILE A 68 23.55 -7.20 -10.52
C ILE A 68 22.43 -6.41 -9.81
N SER A 69 21.25 -6.42 -10.39
CA SER A 69 20.03 -5.93 -9.73
C SER A 69 19.02 -7.06 -9.58
N VAL A 70 18.51 -7.25 -8.36
CA VAL A 70 17.54 -8.30 -8.02
C VAL A 70 16.30 -7.65 -7.38
N PRO A 71 15.38 -7.10 -8.18
CA PRO A 71 14.15 -6.50 -7.68
C PRO A 71 13.10 -7.59 -7.40
N TYR A 72 12.78 -7.83 -6.13
CA TYR A 72 11.72 -8.77 -5.75
C TYR A 72 10.36 -8.06 -5.73
N VAL A 73 9.38 -8.66 -6.40
CA VAL A 73 7.97 -8.21 -6.42
C VAL A 73 7.83 -6.69 -6.56
N ALA A 74 8.65 -6.11 -7.41
CA ALA A 74 8.72 -4.68 -7.66
C ALA A 74 7.57 -4.26 -8.60
N PRO A 75 6.53 -3.56 -8.13
CA PRO A 75 5.45 -3.15 -9.00
C PRO A 75 5.89 -2.05 -9.96
N LEU A 76 5.58 -2.19 -11.23
CA LEU A 76 5.80 -1.17 -12.25
C LEU A 76 4.44 -0.60 -12.66
N CYS A 77 4.04 0.51 -12.05
CA CYS A 77 2.76 1.14 -12.29
C CYS A 77 2.85 2.23 -13.36
N TYR A 78 1.77 2.39 -14.14
CA TYR A 78 1.66 3.41 -15.19
C TYR A 78 0.81 4.61 -14.79
N GLY A 79 0.36 4.65 -13.54
CA GLY A 79 -0.43 5.75 -12.98
C GLY A 79 -0.68 5.57 -11.50
N VAL A 80 -1.27 6.59 -10.88
CA VAL A 80 -1.57 6.59 -9.43
C VAL A 80 -2.58 5.50 -9.07
N GLU A 81 -3.49 5.16 -9.96
CA GLU A 81 -4.48 4.09 -9.79
C GLU A 81 -4.40 3.18 -11.02
N ASP A 82 -3.35 2.35 -11.06
CA ASP A 82 -3.10 1.45 -12.18
C ASP A 82 -4.15 0.34 -12.24
N GLY A 83 -5.00 0.39 -13.26
CA GLY A 83 -6.12 -0.53 -13.44
C GLY A 83 -5.76 -1.99 -13.77
N ARG A 84 -4.48 -2.33 -13.93
CA ARG A 84 -4.05 -3.70 -14.24
C ARG A 84 -4.09 -4.65 -13.05
N HIS A 85 -4.13 -4.14 -11.83
CA HIS A 85 -4.21 -4.96 -10.62
C HIS A 85 -5.55 -5.69 -10.50
N GLU A 86 -6.65 -5.02 -10.81
CA GLU A 86 -7.98 -5.61 -10.72
C GLU A 86 -8.19 -6.81 -11.67
N PRO A 87 -7.83 -6.77 -12.97
CA PRO A 87 -7.84 -7.95 -13.81
C PRO A 87 -7.00 -9.11 -13.27
N PHE A 88 -5.84 -8.83 -12.66
CA PHE A 88 -5.02 -9.85 -12.01
C PHE A 88 -5.75 -10.52 -10.85
N LEU A 89 -6.37 -9.74 -9.96
CA LEU A 89 -7.16 -10.29 -8.84
C LEU A 89 -8.32 -11.17 -9.32
N LYS A 90 -8.88 -10.90 -10.51
CA LYS A 90 -9.94 -11.71 -11.13
C LYS A 90 -9.44 -13.03 -11.74
N MET A 91 -8.12 -13.20 -11.86
CA MET A 91 -7.51 -14.39 -12.48
C MET A 91 -6.62 -15.18 -11.53
N VAL A 92 -6.13 -14.56 -10.45
CA VAL A 92 -5.23 -15.22 -9.50
C VAL A 92 -5.88 -16.42 -8.81
N SER A 93 -5.13 -17.52 -8.66
CA SER A 93 -5.56 -18.75 -7.99
C SER A 93 -6.80 -19.40 -8.64
N THR A 94 -7.63 -20.11 -7.86
CA THR A 94 -8.82 -20.80 -8.36
C THR A 94 -10.08 -19.93 -8.29
N PRO A 95 -11.13 -20.20 -9.09
CA PRO A 95 -12.41 -19.50 -9.00
C PRO A 95 -13.03 -19.61 -7.60
N GLU A 96 -12.89 -20.76 -6.94
CA GLU A 96 -13.42 -21.02 -5.60
C GLU A 96 -12.75 -20.16 -4.55
N ALA A 97 -11.41 -20.01 -4.65
CA ALA A 97 -10.64 -19.15 -3.76
C ALA A 97 -11.06 -17.67 -3.91
N ARG A 98 -11.17 -17.18 -5.14
CA ARG A 98 -11.61 -15.80 -5.41
C ARG A 98 -13.03 -15.55 -4.92
N LYS A 99 -13.93 -16.53 -5.15
CA LYS A 99 -15.30 -16.46 -4.65
C LYS A 99 -15.35 -16.39 -3.12
N LYS A 100 -14.55 -17.19 -2.43
CA LYS A 100 -14.52 -17.19 -0.96
C LYS A 100 -14.07 -15.84 -0.41
N ILE A 101 -13.09 -15.19 -1.06
CA ILE A 101 -12.63 -13.83 -0.72
C ILE A 101 -13.75 -12.81 -0.93
N GLU A 102 -14.41 -12.83 -2.10
CA GLU A 102 -15.52 -11.91 -2.41
C GLU A 102 -16.71 -12.12 -1.48
N ASP A 103 -17.09 -13.38 -1.20
CA ASP A 103 -18.17 -13.71 -0.29
C ASP A 103 -17.90 -13.19 1.13
N PHE A 104 -16.65 -13.29 1.61
CA PHE A 104 -16.25 -12.72 2.89
C PHE A 104 -16.37 -11.18 2.90
N GLN A 105 -15.83 -10.49 1.88
CA GLN A 105 -15.97 -9.04 1.75
C GLN A 105 -17.42 -8.59 1.71
N LEU A 106 -18.25 -9.27 0.94
CA LEU A 106 -19.71 -9.01 0.87
C LEU A 106 -20.40 -9.22 2.21
N GLU A 107 -20.07 -10.29 2.93
CA GLU A 107 -20.68 -10.57 4.22
C GLU A 107 -20.32 -9.54 5.28
N VAL A 108 -19.04 -9.16 5.35
CA VAL A 108 -18.57 -8.10 6.26
C VAL A 108 -19.26 -6.77 5.94
N LEU A 109 -19.44 -6.43 4.68
CA LEU A 109 -20.17 -5.21 4.28
C LEU A 109 -21.67 -5.29 4.59
N LYS A 110 -22.33 -6.45 4.43
CA LYS A 110 -23.74 -6.64 4.81
C LYS A 110 -23.95 -6.48 6.32
N ARG A 111 -22.97 -6.94 7.11
CA ARG A 111 -22.99 -6.80 8.59
C ARG A 111 -22.41 -5.47 9.08
N LYS A 112 -22.17 -4.51 8.20
CA LYS A 112 -21.72 -3.17 8.57
C LYS A 112 -22.50 -2.56 9.74
N PRO A 113 -23.84 -2.67 9.83
CA PRO A 113 -24.58 -2.12 10.97
C PRO A 113 -24.13 -2.65 12.34
N THR A 114 -23.61 -3.87 12.42
CA THR A 114 -23.13 -4.49 13.68
C THR A 114 -21.62 -4.42 13.82
N LEU A 115 -20.87 -4.44 12.71
CA LEU A 115 -19.40 -4.45 12.72
C LEU A 115 -18.79 -3.05 12.78
N LEU A 116 -19.42 -2.04 12.17
CA LEU A 116 -18.90 -0.67 12.17
C LEU A 116 -18.73 -0.08 13.59
N PRO A 117 -19.69 -0.21 14.52
CA PRO A 117 -19.47 0.28 15.88
C PRO A 117 -18.28 -0.39 16.61
N ARG A 118 -17.99 -1.65 16.27
CA ARG A 118 -16.82 -2.36 16.80
C ARG A 118 -15.53 -1.83 16.18
N PHE A 119 -15.56 -1.53 14.90
CA PHE A 119 -14.43 -0.96 14.15
C PHE A 119 -14.10 0.45 14.66
N GLU A 120 -15.11 1.28 14.86
CA GLU A 120 -14.96 2.61 15.48
C GLU A 120 -14.31 2.53 16.86
N LYS A 121 -14.82 1.62 17.72
CA LYS A 121 -14.25 1.39 19.05
C LYS A 121 -12.81 0.90 18.97
N TYR A 122 -12.50 0.01 18.03
CA TYR A 122 -11.14 -0.48 17.81
C TYR A 122 -10.20 0.66 17.42
N CYS A 123 -10.55 1.44 16.40
CA CYS A 123 -9.76 2.57 15.92
C CYS A 123 -9.54 3.61 17.02
N ALA A 124 -10.59 3.94 17.79
CA ALA A 124 -10.50 4.87 18.92
C ALA A 124 -9.57 4.33 20.03
N GLY A 125 -9.66 3.03 20.34
CA GLY A 125 -8.79 2.37 21.30
C GLY A 125 -7.31 2.37 20.91
N LYS A 126 -7.03 2.29 19.62
CA LYS A 126 -5.70 2.41 19.03
C LYS A 126 -5.24 3.86 18.85
N LYS A 127 -6.15 4.82 18.99
CA LYS A 127 -5.92 6.26 18.76
C LYS A 127 -5.53 6.60 17.31
N TYR A 128 -5.99 5.80 16.35
CA TYR A 128 -5.75 6.07 14.93
C TYR A 128 -6.41 7.38 14.51
N LYS A 129 -5.72 8.12 13.65
CA LYS A 129 -6.20 9.35 13.04
C LYS A 129 -6.31 9.14 11.53
N PHE A 130 -7.46 9.48 10.99
CA PHE A 130 -7.75 9.34 9.58
C PHE A 130 -8.21 10.67 8.97
N ARG A 131 -7.90 10.89 7.71
CA ARG A 131 -8.35 12.06 6.95
C ARG A 131 -9.79 11.93 6.42
N ALA A 132 -10.39 10.76 6.56
CA ALA A 132 -11.77 10.49 6.18
C ALA A 132 -12.57 9.96 7.38
N PRO A 133 -13.91 10.01 7.32
CA PRO A 133 -14.75 9.38 8.33
C PRO A 133 -14.43 7.90 8.51
N VAL A 134 -14.47 7.40 9.76
CA VAL A 134 -14.11 6.01 10.08
C VAL A 134 -14.98 5.01 9.31
N GLU A 135 -16.22 5.37 8.97
CA GLU A 135 -17.09 4.55 8.13
C GLU A 135 -16.53 4.36 6.71
N GLU A 136 -15.91 5.38 6.13
CA GLU A 136 -15.23 5.24 4.84
C GLU A 136 -13.96 4.40 4.96
N ILE A 137 -13.20 4.55 6.06
CA ILE A 137 -12.03 3.70 6.34
C ILE A 137 -12.43 2.24 6.48
N TYR A 138 -13.59 1.96 7.07
CA TYR A 138 -14.15 0.60 7.10
C TYR A 138 -14.34 0.05 5.68
N ASP A 139 -14.96 0.83 4.80
CA ASP A 139 -15.14 0.45 3.39
C ASP A 139 -13.79 0.15 2.71
N TYR A 140 -12.81 1.05 2.88
CA TYR A 140 -11.47 0.85 2.31
C TYR A 140 -10.75 -0.35 2.92
N SER A 141 -10.88 -0.62 4.21
CA SER A 141 -10.33 -1.83 4.83
C SER A 141 -10.92 -3.10 4.23
N VAL A 142 -12.22 -3.09 3.91
CA VAL A 142 -12.84 -4.24 3.23
C VAL A 142 -12.39 -4.35 1.77
N LEU A 143 -12.22 -3.24 1.06
CA LEU A 143 -11.70 -3.26 -0.32
C LEU A 143 -10.25 -3.73 -0.37
N GLU A 144 -9.42 -3.31 0.57
CA GLU A 144 -8.01 -3.71 0.71
C GLU A 144 -7.85 -5.21 0.99
N TYR A 145 -8.84 -5.85 1.59
CA TYR A 145 -8.77 -7.25 2.00
C TYR A 145 -8.34 -8.19 0.85
N SER A 146 -8.86 -8.00 -0.36
CA SER A 146 -8.51 -8.83 -1.52
C SER A 146 -7.06 -8.65 -2.01
N PHE A 147 -6.42 -7.54 -1.71
CA PHE A 147 -4.99 -7.33 -1.96
C PHE A 147 -4.15 -7.93 -0.83
N SER A 148 -4.48 -7.59 0.39
CA SER A 148 -3.72 -7.97 1.59
C SER A 148 -3.67 -9.47 1.82
N ILE A 149 -4.76 -10.20 1.57
CA ILE A 149 -4.79 -11.65 1.78
C ILE A 149 -3.77 -12.39 0.89
N TRP A 150 -3.60 -11.95 -0.36
CA TRP A 150 -2.58 -12.50 -1.24
C TRP A 150 -1.17 -12.03 -0.88
N GLN A 151 -1.01 -10.76 -0.52
CA GLN A 151 0.27 -10.19 -0.17
C GLN A 151 0.87 -10.84 1.07
N TRP A 152 0.08 -11.10 2.08
CA TRP A 152 0.55 -11.73 3.33
C TRP A 152 0.55 -13.25 3.27
N GLY A 153 0.04 -13.84 2.20
CA GLY A 153 0.05 -15.30 1.99
C GLY A 153 -0.86 -16.05 2.96
N THR A 154 -1.92 -15.40 3.44
CA THR A 154 -2.89 -16.08 4.33
C THR A 154 -3.63 -17.16 3.55
N PRO A 155 -3.63 -18.41 4.03
CA PRO A 155 -4.32 -19.51 3.37
C PRO A 155 -5.83 -19.23 3.24
N VAL A 156 -6.37 -19.43 2.05
CA VAL A 156 -7.79 -19.16 1.75
C VAL A 156 -8.75 -20.04 2.58
N ASP A 157 -8.32 -21.21 3.00
CA ASP A 157 -9.08 -22.10 3.88
C ASP A 157 -9.29 -21.53 5.28
N GLN A 158 -8.43 -20.61 5.73
CA GLN A 158 -8.56 -19.90 7.01
C GLN A 158 -9.60 -18.77 6.99
N ILE A 159 -10.13 -18.40 5.83
CA ILE A 159 -11.23 -17.42 5.74
C ILE A 159 -12.46 -18.01 6.45
N PRO A 160 -13.04 -17.30 7.45
CA PRO A 160 -14.24 -17.76 8.13
C PRO A 160 -15.43 -17.98 7.15
N ALA A 161 -16.28 -18.93 7.47
CA ALA A 161 -17.52 -19.10 6.73
C ALA A 161 -18.40 -17.84 6.85
N VAL A 162 -19.23 -17.56 5.83
CA VAL A 162 -20.17 -16.42 5.86
C VAL A 162 -21.18 -16.53 7.01
N THR A 163 -21.38 -17.74 7.56
CA THR A 163 -22.23 -18.01 8.73
C THR A 163 -21.52 -17.86 10.07
N ALA A 164 -20.21 -17.56 10.07
CA ALA A 164 -19.43 -17.36 11.28
C ALA A 164 -19.95 -16.17 12.11
N SER A 165 -19.59 -16.14 13.37
CA SER A 165 -19.98 -15.05 14.27
C SER A 165 -19.39 -13.71 13.85
N ASP A 166 -20.00 -12.60 14.25
CA ASP A 166 -19.46 -11.25 14.04
C ASP A 166 -18.07 -11.10 14.62
N ASP A 167 -17.77 -11.77 15.72
CA ASP A 167 -16.43 -11.75 16.36
C ASP A 167 -15.37 -12.41 15.48
N GLU A 168 -15.67 -13.55 14.89
CA GLU A 168 -14.75 -14.27 13.99
C GLU A 168 -14.50 -13.48 12.72
N LEU A 169 -15.57 -12.98 12.09
CA LEU A 169 -15.45 -12.15 10.87
C LEU A 169 -14.64 -10.88 11.15
N PHE A 170 -14.94 -10.19 12.23
CA PHE A 170 -14.25 -8.96 12.60
C PHE A 170 -12.77 -9.16 12.92
N LYS A 171 -12.44 -10.17 13.72
CA LYS A 171 -11.04 -10.51 14.04
C LYS A 171 -10.25 -10.88 12.78
N HIS A 172 -10.86 -11.64 11.89
CA HIS A 172 -10.22 -12.03 10.63
C HIS A 172 -10.01 -10.83 9.71
N LEU A 173 -10.99 -9.93 9.56
CA LEU A 173 -10.83 -8.69 8.80
C LEU A 173 -9.63 -7.88 9.31
N LEU A 174 -9.55 -7.65 10.62
CA LEU A 174 -8.46 -6.88 11.22
C LEU A 174 -7.09 -7.57 11.09
N ALA A 175 -7.06 -8.90 11.11
CA ALA A 175 -5.82 -9.65 10.95
C ALA A 175 -5.24 -9.54 9.52
N ILE A 176 -6.09 -9.35 8.52
CA ILE A 176 -5.69 -9.29 7.11
C ILE A 176 -5.55 -7.85 6.62
N SER A 177 -6.51 -6.99 6.95
CA SER A 177 -6.59 -5.61 6.47
C SER A 177 -6.78 -4.64 7.64
N GLU A 178 -5.69 -4.41 8.35
CA GLU A 178 -5.65 -3.59 9.54
C GLU A 178 -5.74 -2.09 9.16
N PRO A 179 -6.66 -1.30 9.80
CA PRO A 179 -6.93 0.07 9.38
C PRO A 179 -5.79 1.08 9.55
N SER A 180 -4.75 0.78 10.34
CA SER A 180 -3.56 1.66 10.43
C SER A 180 -2.88 1.90 9.09
N TYR A 181 -3.15 1.04 8.10
CA TYR A 181 -2.71 1.27 6.72
C TYR A 181 -3.19 2.61 6.15
N PHE A 182 -4.37 3.08 6.59
CA PHE A 182 -4.98 4.34 6.16
C PHE A 182 -4.77 5.49 7.16
N GLU A 183 -3.87 5.31 8.13
CA GLU A 183 -3.62 6.32 9.15
C GLU A 183 -2.96 7.56 8.57
N GLU A 184 -3.45 8.73 9.01
CA GLU A 184 -2.85 10.01 8.71
C GLU A 184 -1.42 10.08 9.28
N GLU A 185 -0.46 10.52 8.47
CA GLU A 185 0.95 10.60 8.88
C GLU A 185 1.54 9.29 9.45
N GLY A 186 1.06 8.15 8.94
CA GLY A 186 1.59 6.83 9.30
C GLY A 186 3.01 6.60 8.78
N ALA A 187 3.61 5.48 9.18
CA ALA A 187 4.97 5.08 8.80
C ALA A 187 5.19 5.00 7.27
N ASN A 188 4.11 4.85 6.50
CA ASN A 188 4.15 4.72 5.04
C ASN A 188 3.88 6.04 4.29
N THR A 189 3.70 7.18 4.97
CA THR A 189 3.37 8.46 4.33
C THR A 189 4.37 8.83 3.23
N SER A 190 5.66 8.69 3.49
CA SER A 190 6.72 8.99 2.51
C SER A 190 6.64 8.09 1.27
N PHE A 191 6.29 6.83 1.44
CA PHE A 191 6.03 5.94 0.32
C PHE A 191 4.82 6.41 -0.50
N PHE A 192 3.71 6.79 0.13
CA PHE A 192 2.52 7.25 -0.57
C PHE A 192 2.76 8.57 -1.31
N VAL A 193 3.59 9.47 -0.77
CA VAL A 193 4.01 10.67 -1.48
C VAL A 193 4.77 10.32 -2.76
N GLN A 194 5.74 9.39 -2.70
CA GLN A 194 6.42 8.93 -3.91
C GLN A 194 5.49 8.17 -4.87
N ALA A 195 4.58 7.35 -4.35
CA ALA A 195 3.61 6.63 -5.17
C ALA A 195 2.69 7.58 -5.94
N ALA A 196 2.19 8.64 -5.28
CA ALA A 196 1.35 9.64 -5.91
C ALA A 196 2.09 10.53 -6.91
N ARG A 197 3.41 10.71 -6.73
CA ARG A 197 4.24 11.56 -7.61
C ARG A 197 4.79 10.78 -8.81
N GLU A 198 5.42 9.62 -8.59
CA GLU A 198 6.27 8.98 -9.61
C GLU A 198 6.09 7.47 -9.72
N LEU A 199 5.88 6.75 -8.60
CA LEU A 199 5.93 5.30 -8.61
C LEU A 199 4.61 4.66 -9.06
N GLY A 200 3.49 5.39 -8.89
CA GLY A 200 2.16 4.86 -9.11
C GLY A 200 1.70 3.88 -8.02
N TYR A 201 0.44 3.49 -8.08
CA TYR A 201 -0.17 2.56 -7.13
C TYR A 201 -1.38 1.86 -7.76
N TYR A 202 -2.07 1.01 -7.00
CA TYR A 202 -3.32 0.39 -7.45
C TYR A 202 -4.56 1.18 -7.04
N GLY A 203 -5.68 0.91 -7.69
CA GLY A 203 -7.01 1.39 -7.33
C GLY A 203 -7.93 0.25 -6.93
N TYR A 204 -9.16 0.58 -6.51
CA TYR A 204 -10.16 -0.40 -6.10
C TYR A 204 -11.36 -0.43 -7.06
N ASP A 205 -11.79 -1.62 -7.47
CA ASP A 205 -13.05 -1.83 -8.17
C ASP A 205 -14.21 -1.92 -7.16
N ILE A 206 -14.92 -0.82 -6.96
CA ILE A 206 -16.05 -0.78 -6.01
C ILE A 206 -17.35 -1.40 -6.57
N ARG A 207 -17.42 -1.71 -7.87
CA ARG A 207 -18.67 -2.15 -8.54
C ARG A 207 -19.32 -3.37 -7.90
N PRO A 208 -18.58 -4.43 -7.50
CA PRO A 208 -19.19 -5.60 -6.85
C PRO A 208 -19.84 -5.28 -5.51
N PHE A 209 -19.36 -4.25 -4.83
CA PHE A 209 -19.70 -3.91 -3.45
C PHE A 209 -20.58 -2.65 -3.32
N LYS A 210 -20.83 -1.95 -4.43
CA LYS A 210 -21.47 -0.61 -4.47
C LYS A 210 -22.74 -0.48 -3.64
N LYS A 211 -23.52 -1.58 -3.53
CA LYS A 211 -24.79 -1.58 -2.77
C LYS A 211 -24.58 -1.38 -1.27
N TYR A 212 -23.43 -1.79 -0.74
CA TYR A 212 -23.14 -1.83 0.70
C TYR A 212 -22.12 -0.79 1.15
N LEU A 213 -21.45 -0.13 0.20
CA LEU A 213 -20.45 0.89 0.49
C LEU A 213 -21.10 2.25 0.80
N THR A 214 -20.52 2.97 1.74
CA THR A 214 -20.78 4.40 2.00
C THR A 214 -20.17 5.25 0.90
N ILE A 215 -18.91 4.93 0.53
CA ILE A 215 -18.21 5.62 -0.55
C ILE A 215 -18.91 5.40 -1.89
N LYS A 216 -18.90 6.44 -2.73
CA LYS A 216 -19.50 6.40 -4.08
C LYS A 216 -18.47 6.23 -5.18
N THR A 217 -17.22 6.50 -4.87
CA THR A 217 -16.06 6.34 -5.75
C THR A 217 -14.82 6.09 -4.92
N SER A 218 -13.90 5.29 -5.43
CA SER A 218 -12.54 5.11 -4.89
C SER A 218 -11.52 5.98 -5.61
N LYS A 219 -11.95 6.74 -6.62
CA LYS A 219 -11.04 7.60 -7.39
C LYS A 219 -10.32 8.60 -6.48
N ASP A 220 -9.04 8.80 -6.74
CA ASP A 220 -8.15 9.70 -6.01
C ASP A 220 -8.02 9.36 -4.51
N TYR A 221 -8.31 8.09 -4.11
CA TYR A 221 -8.28 7.69 -2.70
C TYR A 221 -6.90 7.88 -2.08
N LEU A 222 -5.82 7.60 -2.82
CA LEU A 222 -4.46 7.75 -2.34
C LEU A 222 -4.18 9.19 -1.89
N LYS A 223 -4.53 10.15 -2.74
CA LYS A 223 -4.38 11.57 -2.43
C LYS A 223 -5.27 12.01 -1.27
N ARG A 224 -6.51 11.54 -1.27
CA ARG A 224 -7.52 11.95 -0.29
C ARG A 224 -7.25 11.40 1.12
N LEU A 225 -6.75 10.18 1.24
CA LEU A 225 -6.60 9.49 2.52
C LEU A 225 -5.17 9.50 3.05
N MET A 226 -4.17 9.42 2.16
CA MET A 226 -2.83 9.00 2.53
C MET A 226 -1.75 10.05 2.32
N LEU A 227 -2.04 11.13 1.61
CA LEU A 227 -1.10 12.24 1.45
C LEU A 227 -1.28 13.29 2.55
N PRO A 228 -0.19 13.97 2.96
CA PRO A 228 -0.29 15.21 3.71
C PRO A 228 -1.22 16.20 3.00
N GLU A 229 -1.94 17.01 3.78
CA GLU A 229 -2.97 17.90 3.24
C GLU A 229 -2.41 18.88 2.21
N GLU A 230 -1.22 19.41 2.47
CA GLU A 230 -0.49 20.34 1.58
C GLU A 230 -0.13 19.74 0.23
N LEU A 231 -0.20 18.41 0.08
CA LEU A 231 0.14 17.67 -1.15
C LEU A 231 -1.10 17.12 -1.89
N GLY A 232 -2.31 17.45 -1.44
CA GLY A 232 -3.55 16.95 -2.05
C GLY A 232 -3.70 17.24 -3.55
N ASP A 233 -3.09 18.31 -4.05
CA ASP A 233 -3.09 18.71 -5.47
C ASP A 233 -1.91 18.16 -6.29
N MET A 234 -1.07 17.31 -5.69
CA MET A 234 0.08 16.69 -6.37
C MET A 234 -0.35 15.95 -7.65
N LYS A 235 0.38 16.18 -8.73
CA LYS A 235 0.19 15.48 -9.99
C LYS A 235 1.20 14.33 -10.11
N PHE A 236 0.78 13.28 -10.79
CA PHE A 236 1.66 12.17 -11.14
C PHE A 236 2.59 12.59 -12.29
N ASP A 237 3.88 12.51 -12.06
CA ASP A 237 4.92 12.77 -13.05
C ASP A 237 5.28 11.45 -13.73
N LYS A 238 5.08 11.38 -15.05
CA LYS A 238 5.36 10.17 -15.87
C LYS A 238 6.80 10.18 -16.36
#